data_d97ddad82630b1b289acc14435d13711
#
_entry.id   d97ddad82630b1b289acc14435d13711
#
_cell.length_a   1.000
_cell.length_b   1.000
_cell.length_c   1.000
_cell.angle_alpha   90.00
_cell.angle_beta   90.00
_cell.angle_gamma   90.00
#
_symmetry.space_group_name_H-M   'P 1'
#
loop_
_entity.id
_entity.type
_entity.pdbx_description
1 polymer ?
#
loop_
_entity_poly.entity_id
_entity_poly.type
_entity_poly.pdbx_seq_one_letter_code
_entity_poly.pdbx_strand_id
1 'polypeptide(L)'
;IPVKRGGEKRGCYQSEAAVFLAEMADRHPGELSILATGSLTNLKGAYERDSHFFEKVKEIVLMGGITSPLVFEKKVMEELNFSCDPPAARTVLTKGRNVSVITGNSCLKVLFTKQEYRERLSGTENRAAAYIMEKTDDWFRYNDEGYGIHGFYNWDVTAAAYLMHPELFADNVKGLCVSDQDLETGYLRMEEDEMNGGWKAGIKAGMKAGMRGAMRGAMRDGTESRTADGRCICNLPLIRDGAVFKDNIYRSWLSVTGILADV
;
A
#
# COMPACT_ATOMS: atom_id res chain seq x y z
N ILE A 1 -20.12 9.69 -1.86
CA ILE A 1 -19.31 8.51 -1.50
C ILE A 1 -19.70 8.12 -0.08
N PRO A 2 -20.09 6.84 0.19
CA PRO A 2 -20.42 6.42 1.55
C PRO A 2 -19.17 6.41 2.44
N VAL A 3 -19.30 6.97 3.64
CA VAL A 3 -18.26 6.95 4.67
C VAL A 3 -18.73 6.01 5.78
N LYS A 4 -17.84 5.13 6.27
CA LYS A 4 -18.11 4.15 7.32
C LYS A 4 -17.09 4.26 8.44
N ARG A 5 -17.57 4.17 9.67
CA ARG A 5 -16.73 4.21 10.86
C ARG A 5 -15.86 2.95 10.94
N GLY A 6 -14.54 3.13 11.01
CA GLY A 6 -13.57 2.05 11.16
C GLY A 6 -13.40 1.58 12.60
N GLY A 7 -12.55 0.56 12.80
CA GLY A 7 -12.08 0.15 14.12
C GLY A 7 -11.27 1.25 14.79
N GLU A 8 -11.59 1.59 16.03
CA GLU A 8 -10.97 2.74 16.73
C GLU A 8 -9.61 2.43 17.35
N LYS A 9 -9.30 1.15 17.52
CA LYS A 9 -8.05 0.67 18.13
C LYS A 9 -7.71 -0.73 17.66
N ARG A 10 -6.46 -1.15 17.92
CA ARG A 10 -5.99 -2.52 17.71
C ARG A 10 -6.98 -3.55 18.29
N GLY A 11 -7.30 -4.56 17.50
CA GLY A 11 -8.22 -5.63 17.90
C GLY A 11 -9.71 -5.29 17.80
N CYS A 12 -10.08 -4.08 17.37
CA CYS A 12 -11.48 -3.70 17.16
C CYS A 12 -11.95 -4.10 15.77
N TYR A 13 -12.15 -5.40 15.55
CA TYR A 13 -12.48 -5.96 14.22
C TYR A 13 -13.94 -5.81 13.83
N GLN A 14 -14.83 -5.56 14.80
CA GLN A 14 -16.26 -5.37 14.55
C GLN A 14 -16.54 -3.87 14.36
N SER A 15 -16.47 -3.40 13.11
CA SER A 15 -16.73 -2.00 12.75
C SER A 15 -17.71 -1.91 11.59
N GLU A 16 -18.34 -0.75 11.41
CA GLU A 16 -19.19 -0.48 10.24
C GLU A 16 -18.42 -0.64 8.92
N ALA A 17 -17.15 -0.24 8.92
CA ALA A 17 -16.28 -0.37 7.75
C ALA A 17 -16.00 -1.84 7.42
N ALA A 18 -15.76 -2.70 8.42
CA ALA A 18 -15.57 -4.13 8.21
C ALA A 18 -16.83 -4.81 7.64
N VAL A 19 -18.00 -4.45 8.16
CA VAL A 19 -19.30 -4.92 7.65
C VAL A 19 -19.47 -4.48 6.19
N PHE A 20 -19.26 -3.19 5.91
CA PHE A 20 -19.40 -2.63 4.58
C PHE A 20 -18.46 -3.27 3.56
N LEU A 21 -17.20 -3.52 3.94
CA LEU A 21 -16.22 -4.19 3.07
C LEU A 21 -16.67 -5.61 2.70
N ALA A 22 -17.14 -6.39 3.68
CA ALA A 22 -17.65 -7.74 3.43
C ALA A 22 -18.87 -7.71 2.50
N GLU A 23 -19.83 -6.82 2.74
CA GLU A 23 -21.02 -6.66 1.89
C GLU A 23 -20.68 -6.22 0.46
N MET A 24 -19.70 -5.32 0.30
CA MET A 24 -19.28 -4.88 -1.03
C MET A 24 -18.57 -5.99 -1.81
N ALA A 25 -17.75 -6.81 -1.13
CA ALA A 25 -17.12 -7.96 -1.74
C ALA A 25 -18.15 -9.03 -2.18
N ASP A 26 -19.23 -9.20 -1.41
CA ASP A 26 -20.35 -10.08 -1.77
C ASP A 26 -21.12 -9.57 -3.00
N ARG A 27 -21.35 -8.26 -3.07
CA ARG A 27 -22.11 -7.64 -4.19
C ARG A 27 -21.31 -7.57 -5.48
N HIS A 28 -19.98 -7.48 -5.39
CA HIS A 28 -19.05 -7.28 -6.51
C HIS A 28 -17.91 -8.29 -6.50
N PRO A 29 -18.20 -9.61 -6.57
CA PRO A 29 -17.18 -10.63 -6.44
C PRO A 29 -16.18 -10.57 -7.62
N GLY A 30 -14.90 -10.46 -7.28
CA GLY A 30 -13.82 -10.35 -8.25
C GLY A 30 -13.65 -8.97 -8.92
N GLU A 31 -14.45 -7.97 -8.54
CA GLU A 31 -14.38 -6.62 -9.12
C GLU A 31 -13.79 -5.60 -8.16
N LEU A 32 -13.91 -5.83 -6.84
CA LEU A 32 -13.51 -4.88 -5.81
C LEU A 32 -11.98 -4.80 -5.69
N SER A 33 -11.40 -3.66 -6.05
CA SER A 33 -10.02 -3.31 -5.72
C SER A 33 -10.00 -2.52 -4.41
N ILE A 34 -9.10 -2.89 -3.50
CA ILE A 34 -8.97 -2.23 -2.19
C ILE A 34 -7.64 -1.49 -2.13
N LEU A 35 -7.68 -0.20 -1.82
CA LEU A 35 -6.54 0.61 -1.42
C LEU A 35 -6.59 0.82 0.09
N ALA A 36 -5.61 0.31 0.82
CA ALA A 36 -5.50 0.50 2.26
C ALA A 36 -4.25 1.32 2.60
N THR A 37 -4.47 2.50 3.17
CA THR A 37 -3.44 3.50 3.49
C THR A 37 -3.31 3.76 4.98
N GLY A 38 -3.72 2.81 5.80
CA GLY A 38 -3.67 2.87 7.26
C GLY A 38 -3.66 1.48 7.86
N SER A 39 -4.01 1.38 9.14
CA SER A 39 -4.12 0.10 9.84
C SER A 39 -5.06 -0.87 9.13
N LEU A 40 -4.71 -2.15 9.11
CA LEU A 40 -5.45 -3.20 8.40
C LEU A 40 -6.58 -3.83 9.24
N THR A 41 -6.91 -3.23 10.38
CA THR A 41 -7.94 -3.68 11.32
C THR A 41 -9.28 -3.97 10.64
N ASN A 42 -9.72 -3.07 9.73
CA ASN A 42 -11.01 -3.25 9.03
C ASN A 42 -10.99 -4.41 8.03
N LEU A 43 -9.85 -4.67 7.37
CA LEU A 43 -9.71 -5.81 6.45
C LEU A 43 -9.74 -7.14 7.19
N LYS A 44 -9.07 -7.20 8.35
CA LYS A 44 -9.18 -8.38 9.22
C LYS A 44 -10.61 -8.55 9.72
N GLY A 45 -11.28 -7.47 10.12
CA GLY A 45 -12.68 -7.52 10.54
C GLY A 45 -13.61 -8.04 9.44
N ALA A 46 -13.42 -7.64 8.20
CA ALA A 46 -14.17 -8.17 7.06
C ALA A 46 -13.91 -9.67 6.86
N TYR A 47 -12.65 -10.11 6.99
CA TYR A 47 -12.28 -11.53 6.92
C TYR A 47 -12.84 -12.37 8.08
N GLU A 48 -12.87 -11.83 9.32
CA GLU A 48 -13.48 -12.53 10.45
C GLU A 48 -15.01 -12.68 10.31
N ARG A 49 -15.64 -11.71 9.63
CA ARG A 49 -17.07 -11.76 9.31
C ARG A 49 -17.37 -12.76 8.19
N ASP A 50 -16.50 -12.83 7.19
CA ASP A 50 -16.60 -13.74 6.06
C ASP A 50 -15.21 -14.29 5.71
N SER A 51 -14.97 -15.55 6.05
CA SER A 51 -13.70 -16.24 5.80
C SER A 51 -13.32 -16.33 4.31
N HIS A 52 -14.28 -16.13 3.39
CA HIS A 52 -14.08 -16.08 1.94
C HIS A 52 -13.88 -14.66 1.42
N PHE A 53 -13.84 -13.64 2.28
CA PHE A 53 -13.72 -12.23 1.88
C PHE A 53 -12.59 -11.99 0.89
N PHE A 54 -11.37 -12.48 1.20
CA PHE A 54 -10.21 -12.28 0.33
C PHE A 54 -10.28 -13.04 -1.00
N GLU A 55 -11.16 -14.04 -1.10
CA GLU A 55 -11.40 -14.75 -2.37
C GLU A 55 -12.27 -13.96 -3.32
N LYS A 56 -13.15 -13.11 -2.76
CA LYS A 56 -14.07 -12.25 -3.49
C LYS A 56 -13.45 -10.94 -3.95
N VAL A 57 -12.33 -10.52 -3.33
CA VAL A 57 -11.63 -9.28 -3.68
C VAL A 57 -10.74 -9.48 -4.92
N LYS A 58 -10.75 -8.53 -5.83
CA LYS A 58 -9.93 -8.54 -7.04
C LYS A 58 -8.44 -8.39 -6.74
N GLU A 59 -8.12 -7.38 -5.94
CA GLU A 59 -6.76 -7.04 -5.55
C GLU A 59 -6.74 -6.15 -4.31
N ILE A 60 -5.64 -6.19 -3.57
CA ILE A 60 -5.42 -5.36 -2.38
C ILE A 60 -4.08 -4.66 -2.54
N VAL A 61 -4.09 -3.33 -2.54
CA VAL A 61 -2.90 -2.49 -2.53
C VAL A 61 -2.77 -1.86 -1.15
N LEU A 62 -1.66 -2.10 -0.49
CA LEU A 62 -1.36 -1.62 0.85
C LEU A 62 -0.27 -0.55 0.78
N MET A 63 -0.44 0.55 1.51
CA MET A 63 0.69 1.36 1.94
C MET A 63 1.06 0.93 3.36
N GLY A 64 2.29 0.48 3.55
CA GLY A 64 2.77 0.06 4.87
C GLY A 64 3.93 -0.91 4.81
N GLY A 65 4.44 -1.21 5.99
CA GLY A 65 5.60 -2.07 6.14
C GLY A 65 6.91 -1.43 5.71
N ILE A 66 7.98 -1.93 6.28
CA ILE A 66 9.37 -1.54 5.97
C ILE A 66 10.23 -2.78 5.78
N THR A 67 11.22 -2.69 4.89
CA THR A 67 12.22 -3.75 4.64
C THR A 67 13.57 -3.42 5.26
N SER A 68 13.75 -2.19 5.71
CA SER A 68 14.87 -1.69 6.52
C SER A 68 14.43 -0.43 7.26
N PRO A 69 15.10 -0.03 8.35
CA PRO A 69 14.77 1.18 9.09
C PRO A 69 14.75 2.43 8.19
N LEU A 70 13.77 3.29 8.37
CA LEU A 70 13.67 4.58 7.68
C LEU A 70 14.48 5.63 8.44
N VAL A 71 15.78 5.68 8.16
CA VAL A 71 16.74 6.55 8.86
C VAL A 71 16.82 7.89 8.15
N PHE A 72 16.55 8.98 8.87
CA PHE A 72 16.69 10.35 8.40
C PHE A 72 17.71 11.09 9.23
N GLU A 73 18.03 12.31 8.84
CA GLU A 73 19.10 13.11 9.45
C GLU A 73 18.94 13.24 10.97
N LYS A 74 17.73 13.50 11.46
CA LYS A 74 17.47 13.79 12.88
C LYS A 74 16.98 12.58 13.68
N LYS A 75 16.27 11.64 13.03
CA LYS A 75 15.74 10.43 13.72
C LYS A 75 15.28 9.35 12.74
N VAL A 76 15.04 8.17 13.29
CA VAL A 76 14.35 7.08 12.57
C VAL A 76 12.86 7.37 12.56
N MET A 77 12.23 7.17 11.41
CA MET A 77 10.77 7.25 11.26
C MET A 77 10.15 5.89 11.57
N GLU A 78 9.16 5.88 12.43
CA GLU A 78 8.40 4.68 12.77
C GLU A 78 7.40 4.35 11.67
N GLU A 79 7.20 3.08 11.42
CA GLU A 79 6.11 2.58 10.58
C GLU A 79 4.82 2.58 11.40
N LEU A 80 3.71 3.10 10.85
CA LEU A 80 2.48 3.33 11.61
C LEU A 80 1.26 2.57 11.07
N ASN A 81 1.36 1.86 9.95
CA ASN A 81 0.21 1.19 9.36
C ASN A 81 0.10 -0.27 9.81
N PHE A 82 1.15 -1.05 9.63
CA PHE A 82 1.18 -2.46 10.06
C PHE A 82 1.42 -2.58 11.56
N SER A 83 2.26 -1.71 12.13
CA SER A 83 2.56 -1.69 13.55
C SER A 83 1.37 -1.31 14.43
N CYS A 84 0.40 -0.59 13.91
CA CYS A 84 -0.84 -0.28 14.63
C CYS A 84 -1.66 -1.52 14.97
N ASP A 85 -1.67 -2.55 14.10
CA ASP A 85 -2.38 -3.81 14.34
C ASP A 85 -1.64 -4.99 13.67
N PRO A 86 -0.53 -5.47 14.25
CA PRO A 86 0.26 -6.57 13.72
C PRO A 86 -0.56 -7.84 13.40
N PRO A 87 -1.49 -8.30 14.25
CA PRO A 87 -2.35 -9.44 13.92
C PRO A 87 -3.24 -9.19 12.69
N ALA A 88 -3.69 -7.95 12.46
CA ALA A 88 -4.45 -7.62 11.27
C ALA A 88 -3.55 -7.61 10.03
N ALA A 89 -2.38 -6.98 10.12
CA ALA A 89 -1.39 -6.97 9.05
C ALA A 89 -0.97 -8.40 8.67
N ARG A 90 -0.64 -9.26 9.64
CA ARG A 90 -0.32 -10.66 9.41
C ARG A 90 -1.46 -11.39 8.70
N THR A 91 -2.70 -11.19 9.13
CA THR A 91 -3.87 -11.83 8.50
C THR A 91 -3.99 -11.42 7.03
N VAL A 92 -3.89 -10.13 6.72
CA VAL A 92 -4.01 -9.63 5.34
C VAL A 92 -2.85 -10.13 4.48
N LEU A 93 -1.62 -10.08 4.97
CA LEU A 93 -0.45 -10.54 4.23
C LEU A 93 -0.49 -12.05 3.95
N THR A 94 -0.93 -12.88 4.92
CA THR A 94 -0.91 -14.34 4.78
C THR A 94 -2.19 -14.92 4.18
N LYS A 95 -3.34 -14.26 4.29
CA LYS A 95 -4.64 -14.73 3.79
C LYS A 95 -5.15 -13.95 2.57
N GLY A 96 -4.68 -12.70 2.41
CA GLY A 96 -5.04 -11.85 1.27
C GLY A 96 -4.63 -12.47 -0.07
N ARG A 97 -5.42 -12.24 -1.12
CA ARG A 97 -5.10 -12.61 -2.50
C ARG A 97 -4.72 -11.37 -3.30
N ASN A 98 -3.77 -11.51 -4.23
CA ASN A 98 -3.29 -10.40 -5.08
C ASN A 98 -2.86 -9.19 -4.23
N VAL A 99 -2.07 -9.42 -3.17
CA VAL A 99 -1.59 -8.38 -2.28
C VAL A 99 -0.33 -7.74 -2.85
N SER A 100 -0.37 -6.44 -3.05
CA SER A 100 0.78 -5.59 -3.35
C SER A 100 1.02 -4.62 -2.21
N VAL A 101 2.27 -4.50 -1.76
CA VAL A 101 2.65 -3.65 -0.64
C VAL A 101 3.62 -2.57 -1.12
N ILE A 102 3.19 -1.33 -1.07
CA ILE A 102 4.06 -0.18 -1.24
C ILE A 102 4.72 0.09 0.11
N THR A 103 5.97 -0.34 0.24
CA THR A 103 6.72 -0.20 1.48
C THR A 103 7.22 1.23 1.68
N GLY A 104 7.49 1.62 2.93
CA GLY A 104 8.14 2.88 3.22
C GLY A 104 9.44 3.05 2.43
N ASN A 105 10.24 1.99 2.32
CA ASN A 105 11.50 2.02 1.57
C ASN A 105 11.30 2.25 0.07
N SER A 106 10.22 1.75 -0.53
CA SER A 106 9.90 2.01 -1.94
C SER A 106 9.58 3.49 -2.19
N CYS A 107 8.92 4.14 -1.23
CA CYS A 107 8.56 5.55 -1.32
C CYS A 107 9.77 6.49 -1.23
N LEU A 108 10.87 6.08 -0.56
CA LEU A 108 12.09 6.90 -0.42
C LEU A 108 12.76 7.23 -1.75
N LYS A 109 12.40 6.57 -2.85
CA LYS A 109 12.92 6.89 -4.18
C LYS A 109 12.50 8.26 -4.70
N VAL A 110 11.41 8.83 -4.18
CA VAL A 110 10.82 10.03 -4.75
C VAL A 110 10.47 11.03 -3.66
N LEU A 111 11.39 11.96 -3.42
CA LEU A 111 11.19 13.10 -2.53
C LEU A 111 10.46 14.22 -3.30
N PHE A 112 9.36 14.72 -2.74
CA PHE A 112 8.67 15.91 -3.22
C PHE A 112 9.13 17.13 -2.40
N THR A 113 9.65 18.16 -3.05
CA THR A 113 10.15 19.36 -2.38
C THR A 113 9.11 20.46 -2.39
N LYS A 114 9.20 21.38 -1.41
CA LYS A 114 8.34 22.57 -1.35
C LYS A 114 8.52 23.48 -2.57
N GLN A 115 9.74 23.53 -3.11
CA GLN A 115 10.03 24.28 -4.31
C GLN A 115 9.31 23.70 -5.53
N GLU A 116 9.39 22.36 -5.75
CA GLU A 116 8.65 21.70 -6.84
C GLU A 116 7.14 21.92 -6.74
N TYR A 117 6.56 21.84 -5.53
CA TYR A 117 5.14 22.11 -5.33
C TYR A 117 4.78 23.52 -5.79
N ARG A 118 5.59 24.52 -5.43
CA ARG A 118 5.37 25.89 -5.89
C ARG A 118 5.51 26.01 -7.40
N GLU A 119 6.55 25.45 -7.99
CA GLU A 119 6.79 25.53 -9.44
C GLU A 119 5.70 24.83 -10.25
N ARG A 120 5.18 23.71 -9.76
CA ARG A 120 4.24 22.87 -10.50
C ARG A 120 2.76 23.20 -10.23
N LEU A 121 2.43 23.72 -9.07
CA LEU A 121 1.04 23.93 -8.63
C LEU A 121 0.64 25.40 -8.50
N SER A 122 1.59 26.34 -8.32
CA SER A 122 1.24 27.77 -8.26
C SER A 122 0.98 28.34 -9.65
N GLY A 123 0.22 29.44 -9.68
CA GLY A 123 -0.09 30.13 -10.94
C GLY A 123 -1.17 29.44 -11.80
N THR A 124 -1.81 28.41 -11.26
CA THR A 124 -2.96 27.75 -11.89
C THR A 124 -4.26 28.19 -11.21
N GLU A 125 -5.34 28.33 -11.98
CA GLU A 125 -6.70 28.52 -11.42
C GLU A 125 -7.31 27.22 -10.88
N ASN A 126 -6.49 26.15 -10.75
CA ASN A 126 -6.94 24.83 -10.31
C ASN A 126 -7.14 24.82 -8.80
N ARG A 127 -8.39 24.66 -8.36
CA ARG A 127 -8.77 24.62 -6.94
C ARG A 127 -8.12 23.45 -6.18
N ALA A 128 -7.94 22.30 -6.82
CA ALA A 128 -7.27 21.15 -6.20
C ALA A 128 -5.80 21.45 -5.93
N ALA A 129 -5.09 22.11 -6.86
CA ALA A 129 -3.71 22.52 -6.69
C ALA A 129 -3.57 23.50 -5.50
N ALA A 130 -4.44 24.51 -5.43
CA ALA A 130 -4.45 25.47 -4.33
C ALA A 130 -4.71 24.77 -2.98
N TYR A 131 -5.67 23.86 -2.92
CA TYR A 131 -5.99 23.08 -1.72
C TYR A 131 -4.82 22.19 -1.29
N ILE A 132 -4.19 21.47 -2.22
CA ILE A 132 -3.02 20.65 -1.94
C ILE A 132 -1.88 21.49 -1.36
N MET A 133 -1.58 22.63 -1.97
CA MET A 133 -0.54 23.54 -1.47
C MET A 133 -0.81 24.03 -0.05
N GLU A 134 -2.05 24.45 0.22
CA GLU A 134 -2.47 24.90 1.56
C GLU A 134 -2.30 23.77 2.61
N LYS A 135 -2.84 22.60 2.32
CA LYS A 135 -2.85 21.48 3.30
C LYS A 135 -1.50 20.83 3.51
N THR A 136 -0.56 20.97 2.58
CA THR A 136 0.77 20.36 2.69
C THR A 136 1.84 21.31 3.26
N ASP A 137 1.56 22.60 3.46
CA ASP A 137 2.57 23.55 3.94
C ASP A 137 3.08 23.20 5.36
N ASP A 138 2.18 22.90 6.28
CA ASP A 138 2.53 22.46 7.62
C ASP A 138 3.24 21.10 7.62
N TRP A 139 2.90 20.23 6.67
CA TRP A 139 3.54 18.92 6.52
C TRP A 139 5.00 19.03 6.07
N PHE A 140 5.32 19.97 5.16
CA PHE A 140 6.71 20.28 4.81
C PHE A 140 7.51 20.72 6.03
N ARG A 141 6.96 21.66 6.82
CA ARG A 141 7.60 22.13 8.06
C ARG A 141 7.82 21.00 9.06
N TYR A 142 6.80 20.18 9.30
CA TYR A 142 6.89 19.05 10.22
C TYR A 142 7.99 18.05 9.82
N ASN A 143 8.12 17.76 8.53
CA ASN A 143 9.16 16.83 8.05
C ASN A 143 10.56 17.42 8.17
N ASP A 144 10.73 18.71 7.87
CA ASP A 144 12.02 19.39 7.99
C ASP A 144 12.45 19.54 9.46
N GLU A 145 11.59 20.04 10.33
CA GLU A 145 11.87 20.22 11.76
C GLU A 145 12.03 18.88 12.50
N GLY A 146 11.15 17.93 12.22
CA GLY A 146 11.08 16.66 12.92
C GLY A 146 12.10 15.61 12.46
N TYR A 147 12.39 15.54 11.16
CA TYR A 147 13.21 14.47 10.59
C TYR A 147 14.44 14.98 9.82
N GLY A 148 14.54 16.28 9.49
CA GLY A 148 15.57 16.81 8.59
C GLY A 148 15.30 16.44 7.13
N ILE A 149 14.03 16.25 6.75
CA ILE A 149 13.63 15.96 5.38
C ILE A 149 13.24 17.27 4.70
N HIS A 150 14.02 17.74 3.75
CA HIS A 150 13.75 18.98 2.99
C HIS A 150 12.65 18.78 1.94
N GLY A 151 11.56 18.18 2.35
CA GLY A 151 10.44 17.78 1.52
C GLY A 151 9.55 16.80 2.26
N PHE A 152 8.82 15.96 1.54
CA PHE A 152 8.19 14.77 2.09
C PHE A 152 8.00 13.70 1.01
N TYR A 153 7.75 12.48 1.48
CA TYR A 153 7.42 11.36 0.63
C TYR A 153 5.90 11.19 0.60
N ASN A 154 5.33 11.06 -0.59
CA ASN A 154 3.89 10.87 -0.76
C ASN A 154 3.51 9.40 -0.61
N TRP A 155 3.57 8.88 0.61
CA TRP A 155 3.36 7.48 0.94
C TRP A 155 2.08 6.90 0.33
N ASP A 156 0.93 7.45 0.70
CA ASP A 156 -0.40 6.99 0.30
C ASP A 156 -0.68 7.25 -1.18
N VAL A 157 -0.21 8.39 -1.69
CA VAL A 157 -0.31 8.73 -3.12
C VAL A 157 0.48 7.72 -3.96
N THR A 158 1.61 7.23 -3.46
CA THR A 158 2.39 6.20 -4.15
C THR A 158 1.61 4.89 -4.27
N ALA A 159 0.89 4.48 -3.22
CA ALA A 159 0.03 3.31 -3.27
C ALA A 159 -1.18 3.51 -4.21
N ALA A 160 -1.81 4.68 -4.17
CA ALA A 160 -2.87 5.03 -5.10
C ALA A 160 -2.37 5.05 -6.56
N ALA A 161 -1.19 5.61 -6.79
CA ALA A 161 -0.57 5.63 -8.13
C ALA A 161 -0.27 4.21 -8.64
N TYR A 162 0.17 3.29 -7.78
CA TYR A 162 0.36 1.90 -8.19
C TYR A 162 -0.96 1.24 -8.62
N LEU A 163 -2.05 1.50 -7.90
CA LEU A 163 -3.36 0.97 -8.26
C LEU A 163 -3.85 1.52 -9.60
N MET A 164 -3.66 2.82 -9.86
CA MET A 164 -4.16 3.53 -11.03
C MET A 164 -3.24 3.43 -12.25
N HIS A 165 -1.93 3.46 -12.03
CA HIS A 165 -0.86 3.56 -13.03
C HIS A 165 0.26 2.53 -12.77
N PRO A 166 -0.08 1.24 -12.77
CA PRO A 166 0.87 0.19 -12.46
C PRO A 166 2.07 0.12 -13.42
N GLU A 167 1.95 0.70 -14.61
CA GLU A 167 3.04 0.80 -15.59
C GLU A 167 4.20 1.67 -15.11
N LEU A 168 3.99 2.55 -14.13
CA LEU A 168 5.03 3.37 -13.50
C LEU A 168 5.94 2.56 -12.57
N PHE A 169 5.59 1.30 -12.30
CA PHE A 169 6.27 0.44 -11.35
C PHE A 169 6.83 -0.81 -12.02
N ALA A 170 7.88 -1.36 -11.41
CA ALA A 170 8.38 -2.70 -11.68
C ALA A 170 7.85 -3.63 -10.59
N ASP A 171 7.35 -4.80 -11.00
CA ASP A 171 7.00 -5.85 -10.03
C ASP A 171 8.26 -6.36 -9.34
N ASN A 172 8.15 -6.60 -8.04
CA ASN A 172 9.21 -7.12 -7.19
C ASN A 172 8.60 -8.13 -6.22
N VAL A 173 8.31 -9.31 -6.73
CA VAL A 173 7.68 -10.40 -5.97
C VAL A 173 8.67 -11.01 -5.00
N LYS A 174 8.28 -11.09 -3.73
CA LYS A 174 9.09 -11.59 -2.63
C LYS A 174 8.35 -12.64 -1.80
N GLY A 175 9.09 -13.66 -1.36
CA GLY A 175 8.70 -14.49 -0.25
C GLY A 175 8.97 -13.75 1.06
N LEU A 176 7.99 -13.74 1.94
CA LEU A 176 8.06 -13.10 3.25
C LEU A 176 7.81 -14.11 4.35
N CYS A 177 8.54 -13.98 5.46
CA CYS A 177 8.26 -14.62 6.73
C CYS A 177 7.64 -13.58 7.66
N VAL A 178 6.33 -13.67 7.91
CA VAL A 178 5.57 -12.66 8.63
C VAL A 178 5.29 -13.13 10.05
N SER A 179 5.79 -12.40 11.04
CA SER A 179 5.53 -12.61 12.46
C SER A 179 4.91 -11.38 13.12
N ASP A 180 4.08 -11.58 14.14
CA ASP A 180 3.52 -10.46 14.91
C ASP A 180 4.64 -9.62 15.53
N GLN A 181 5.74 -10.26 15.97
CA GLN A 181 6.89 -9.58 16.57
C GLN A 181 7.58 -8.62 15.59
N ASP A 182 7.84 -9.04 14.35
CA ASP A 182 8.41 -8.16 13.31
C ASP A 182 7.45 -7.02 12.98
N LEU A 183 6.16 -7.33 12.90
CA LEU A 183 5.12 -6.36 12.56
C LEU A 183 4.84 -5.34 13.67
N GLU A 184 5.29 -5.54 14.92
CA GLU A 184 5.25 -4.47 15.95
C GLU A 184 6.07 -3.24 15.54
N THR A 185 7.02 -3.40 14.61
CA THR A 185 7.77 -2.31 13.99
C THR A 185 7.43 -2.14 12.50
N GLY A 186 6.45 -2.86 12.00
CA GLY A 186 6.11 -2.90 10.58
C GLY A 186 7.13 -3.60 9.69
N TYR A 187 8.09 -4.35 10.27
CA TYR A 187 9.17 -4.97 9.52
C TYR A 187 8.68 -6.19 8.71
N LEU A 188 9.01 -6.19 7.44
CA LEU A 188 8.77 -7.29 6.50
C LEU A 188 10.06 -8.09 6.29
N ARG A 189 10.16 -9.20 6.99
CA ARG A 189 11.30 -10.12 6.85
C ARG A 189 11.22 -10.85 5.51
N MET A 190 12.27 -10.69 4.69
CA MET A 190 12.40 -11.46 3.45
C MET A 190 12.75 -12.90 3.77
N GLU A 191 12.21 -13.82 2.99
CA GLU A 191 12.64 -15.20 2.99
C GLU A 191 14.04 -15.27 2.33
N GLU A 192 15.02 -15.88 3.02
CA GLU A 192 16.37 -16.00 2.49
C GLU A 192 16.41 -16.85 1.20
N ASP A 193 17.35 -16.56 0.30
CA ASP A 193 17.43 -17.15 -1.06
C ASP A 193 17.70 -18.69 -1.09
N GLU A 194 17.85 -19.32 0.04
CA GLU A 194 18.09 -20.76 0.19
C GLU A 194 16.83 -21.63 0.10
N MET A 195 15.69 -21.07 -0.21
CA MET A 195 14.47 -21.84 -0.34
C MET A 195 14.51 -22.83 -1.51
N ASN A 196 14.29 -24.07 -1.15
CA ASN A 196 14.23 -25.25 -2.06
C ASN A 196 13.38 -25.01 -3.31
N GLY A 197 13.93 -25.45 -4.46
CA GLY A 197 13.53 -25.25 -5.86
C GLY A 197 12.06 -25.20 -6.30
N GLY A 198 11.07 -25.50 -5.47
CA GLY A 198 9.66 -25.47 -5.84
C GLY A 198 9.08 -24.07 -6.00
N TRP A 199 9.45 -23.14 -5.13
CA TRP A 199 9.02 -21.74 -5.19
C TRP A 199 9.66 -20.98 -6.35
N LYS A 200 10.95 -21.22 -6.59
CA LYS A 200 11.68 -20.61 -7.73
C LYS A 200 11.09 -21.03 -9.08
N ALA A 201 10.55 -22.22 -9.19
CA ALA A 201 9.90 -22.70 -10.42
C ALA A 201 8.56 -22.01 -10.68
N GLY A 202 7.72 -21.82 -9.65
CA GLY A 202 6.44 -21.10 -9.77
C GLY A 202 6.63 -19.61 -10.11
N ILE A 203 7.60 -18.93 -9.47
CA ILE A 203 7.93 -17.54 -9.76
C ILE A 203 8.51 -17.39 -11.18
N LYS A 204 9.42 -18.30 -11.61
CA LYS A 204 9.96 -18.27 -12.99
C LYS A 204 8.90 -18.55 -14.06
N ALA A 205 7.95 -19.44 -13.80
CA ALA A 205 6.85 -19.71 -14.72
C ALA A 205 5.91 -18.47 -14.86
N GLY A 206 5.60 -17.82 -13.75
CA GLY A 206 4.82 -16.58 -13.72
C GLY A 206 5.51 -15.42 -14.43
N MET A 207 6.82 -15.26 -14.28
CA MET A 207 7.62 -14.22 -14.95
C MET A 207 7.71 -14.40 -16.48
N LYS A 208 7.65 -15.65 -16.99
CA LYS A 208 7.69 -15.93 -18.45
C LYS A 208 6.36 -15.66 -19.18
N ALA A 209 5.24 -15.59 -18.48
CA ALA A 209 3.91 -15.53 -19.07
C ALA A 209 3.26 -14.12 -19.12
N GLY A 210 4.06 -13.05 -19.01
CA GLY A 210 3.55 -11.67 -19.09
C GLY A 210 2.84 -11.21 -17.82
N MET A 211 3.58 -10.60 -17.00
CA MET A 211 3.56 -10.41 -15.54
C MET A 211 2.22 -10.23 -14.79
N ARG A 212 1.22 -9.56 -15.32
CA ARG A 212 -0.06 -9.38 -14.57
C ARG A 212 -1.07 -10.51 -14.75
N GLY A 213 -1.12 -11.11 -15.92
CA GLY A 213 -1.99 -12.24 -16.19
C GLY A 213 -1.53 -13.51 -15.47
N ALA A 214 -0.23 -13.74 -15.41
CA ALA A 214 0.36 -14.95 -14.83
C ALA A 214 0.48 -14.90 -13.31
N MET A 215 0.70 -13.72 -12.68
CA MET A 215 0.55 -13.59 -11.23
C MET A 215 -0.89 -13.86 -10.79
N ARG A 216 -1.88 -13.41 -11.58
CA ARG A 216 -3.29 -13.79 -11.35
C ARG A 216 -3.53 -15.29 -11.50
N GLY A 217 -2.83 -15.96 -12.42
CA GLY A 217 -2.85 -17.43 -12.58
C GLY A 217 -2.16 -18.13 -11.42
N ALA A 218 -0.91 -17.81 -11.14
CA ALA A 218 -0.14 -18.43 -10.06
C ALA A 218 -0.75 -18.18 -8.66
N MET A 219 -1.41 -17.01 -8.47
CA MET A 219 -2.16 -16.73 -7.24
C MET A 219 -3.57 -17.37 -7.23
N ARG A 220 -4.16 -17.71 -8.40
CA ARG A 220 -5.41 -18.48 -8.49
C ARG A 220 -5.20 -19.98 -8.29
N ASP A 221 -4.14 -20.54 -8.86
CA ASP A 221 -3.78 -21.96 -8.73
C ASP A 221 -3.02 -22.26 -7.43
N GLY A 222 -2.74 -21.25 -6.62
CA GLY A 222 -2.10 -21.37 -5.29
C GLY A 222 -2.99 -22.03 -4.26
N THR A 223 -3.54 -23.17 -4.63
CA THR A 223 -3.94 -24.18 -3.67
C THR A 223 -2.73 -24.59 -2.83
N GLU A 224 -2.83 -24.32 -1.52
CA GLU A 224 -2.06 -24.97 -0.46
C GLU A 224 -0.65 -24.51 -0.09
N SER A 225 -0.14 -23.36 -0.50
CA SER A 225 1.16 -22.89 0.02
C SER A 225 1.07 -21.72 0.99
N ARG A 226 -0.05 -21.57 1.67
CA ARG A 226 -0.23 -20.62 2.79
C ARG A 226 -0.02 -21.37 4.08
N THR A 227 1.24 -21.42 4.49
CA THR A 227 1.66 -22.21 5.63
C THR A 227 1.18 -21.60 6.94
N ALA A 228 0.83 -22.44 7.91
CA ALA A 228 0.50 -22.04 9.27
C ALA A 228 1.65 -21.28 9.97
N ASP A 229 2.83 -21.25 9.36
CA ASP A 229 4.08 -20.69 9.87
C ASP A 229 4.34 -19.20 9.48
N GLY A 230 3.38 -18.52 8.88
CA GLY A 230 3.50 -17.09 8.55
C GLY A 230 4.19 -16.76 7.23
N ARG A 231 4.47 -17.74 6.38
CA ARG A 231 5.04 -17.50 5.05
C ARG A 231 3.98 -17.03 4.06
N CYS A 232 4.34 -16.08 3.21
CA CYS A 232 3.48 -15.61 2.12
C CYS A 232 4.30 -15.05 0.96
N ILE A 233 3.65 -14.86 -0.19
CA ILE A 233 4.22 -14.16 -1.34
C ILE A 233 3.46 -12.86 -1.52
N CYS A 234 4.20 -11.75 -1.58
CA CYS A 234 3.65 -10.43 -1.89
C CYS A 234 4.45 -9.77 -3.01
N ASN A 235 3.79 -8.92 -3.77
CA ASN A 235 4.49 -7.99 -4.65
C ASN A 235 4.86 -6.75 -3.83
N LEU A 236 6.14 -6.33 -3.91
CA LEU A 236 6.67 -5.10 -3.31
C LEU A 236 7.11 -4.15 -4.43
N PRO A 237 6.20 -3.51 -5.15
CA PRO A 237 6.49 -2.77 -6.37
C PRO A 237 7.52 -1.66 -6.15
N LEU A 238 8.37 -1.45 -7.16
CA LEU A 238 9.40 -0.41 -7.15
C LEU A 238 9.10 0.63 -8.23
N ILE A 239 9.15 1.91 -7.90
CA ILE A 239 9.02 3.00 -8.87
C ILE A 239 10.12 2.86 -9.91
N ARG A 240 9.78 2.85 -11.22
CA ARG A 240 10.75 2.69 -12.31
C ARG A 240 11.61 3.93 -12.47
N ASP A 241 10.95 5.07 -12.66
CA ASP A 241 11.56 6.38 -12.88
C ASP A 241 10.86 7.41 -12.00
N GLY A 242 11.62 8.06 -11.11
CA GLY A 242 11.08 9.03 -10.16
C GLY A 242 10.61 10.33 -10.82
N ALA A 243 11.23 10.77 -11.92
CA ALA A 243 10.82 11.98 -12.62
C ALA A 243 9.50 11.76 -13.37
N VAL A 244 9.38 10.64 -14.10
CA VAL A 244 8.14 10.24 -14.77
C VAL A 244 7.03 10.02 -13.77
N PHE A 245 7.32 9.40 -12.63
CA PHE A 245 6.36 9.21 -11.55
C PHE A 245 5.83 10.55 -11.03
N LYS A 246 6.71 11.49 -10.65
CA LYS A 246 6.33 12.82 -10.18
C LYS A 246 5.46 13.56 -11.20
N ASP A 247 5.89 13.56 -12.46
CA ASP A 247 5.15 14.22 -13.54
C ASP A 247 3.74 13.66 -13.71
N ASN A 248 3.56 12.35 -13.59
CA ASN A 248 2.24 11.71 -13.58
C ASN A 248 1.39 12.19 -12.40
N ILE A 249 1.96 12.24 -11.18
CA ILE A 249 1.24 12.70 -9.98
C ILE A 249 0.78 14.16 -10.14
N TYR A 250 1.68 15.07 -10.53
CA TYR A 250 1.31 16.48 -10.73
C TYR A 250 0.24 16.66 -11.81
N ARG A 251 0.36 15.93 -12.94
CA ARG A 251 -0.70 15.94 -13.98
C ARG A 251 -2.03 15.44 -13.47
N SER A 252 -2.04 14.37 -12.67
CA SER A 252 -3.25 13.83 -12.08
C SER A 252 -3.93 14.84 -11.15
N TRP A 253 -3.17 15.54 -10.31
CA TRP A 253 -3.72 16.59 -9.45
C TRP A 253 -4.27 17.78 -10.23
N LEU A 254 -3.58 18.20 -11.29
CA LEU A 254 -4.00 19.31 -12.13
C LEU A 254 -5.20 18.95 -13.05
N SER A 255 -5.45 17.67 -13.28
CA SER A 255 -6.61 17.21 -14.06
C SER A 255 -7.91 17.22 -13.26
N VAL A 256 -7.86 17.37 -11.93
CA VAL A 256 -9.05 17.42 -11.08
C VAL A 256 -9.79 18.74 -11.30
N THR A 257 -10.93 18.67 -11.99
CA THR A 257 -11.81 19.82 -12.21
C THR A 257 -13.13 19.61 -11.45
N GLY A 258 -13.50 20.55 -10.59
CA GLY A 258 -14.86 20.66 -10.06
C GLY A 258 -15.24 19.84 -8.84
N ILE A 259 -14.30 19.24 -8.09
CA ILE A 259 -14.62 18.34 -6.96
C ILE A 259 -14.61 19.02 -5.59
N LEU A 260 -14.11 20.23 -5.45
CA LEU A 260 -14.08 20.94 -4.16
C LEU A 260 -15.20 21.99 -4.08
N ALA A 261 -16.45 21.57 -4.27
CA ALA A 261 -17.58 22.28 -3.74
C ALA A 261 -17.83 21.72 -2.34
N ASP A 262 -17.62 22.52 -1.33
CA ASP A 262 -18.04 22.35 0.05
C ASP A 262 -17.41 21.13 0.80
N VAL A 263 -16.17 21.29 1.26
CA VAL A 263 -15.65 20.58 2.44
C VAL A 263 -15.37 21.61 3.52
#